data_68e8ca6630b1955abe3f1cabbefd063b
#
_entry.id   68e8ca6630b1955abe3f1cabbefd063b
#
_cell.length_a   1.000
_cell.length_b   1.000
_cell.length_c   1.000
_cell.angle_alpha   90.00
_cell.angle_beta   90.00
_cell.angle_gamma   90.00
#
_symmetry.space_group_name_H-M   'P 1'
#
loop_
_entity.id
_entity.type
_entity.pdbx_description
1 polymer ?
#
loop_
_entity_poly.entity_id
_entity_poly.type
_entity_poly.pdbx_seq_one_letter_code
_entity_poly.pdbx_strand_id
1 'polypeptide(L)'
;MFTEEMVHTALQTWCDNVVKVGKVHAEGGDAKAFSLQVLSESYDYDNGHVLFKPTLTFGQQTFRPTKEGALSYFVGGNSDYPDDNGFKLKPWVKVWYSKEDFILHGDLAIVQCNVHFIGEDDSHIFVNKSFVFKLCDDGKVKIILHQSSLPYQP
;
A
#
# COMPACT_ATOMS: atom_id res chain seq x y z
N MET A 1 -16.39 5.87 -15.61
CA MET A 1 -15.01 6.06 -16.13
C MET A 1 -14.11 6.60 -15.03
N PHE A 2 -12.88 6.11 -14.98
CA PHE A 2 -11.90 6.62 -14.05
C PHE A 2 -11.49 8.06 -14.41
N THR A 3 -11.30 8.92 -13.42
CA THR A 3 -10.91 10.33 -13.63
C THR A 3 -9.56 10.62 -12.97
N GLU A 4 -8.91 11.69 -13.41
CA GLU A 4 -7.68 12.19 -12.80
C GLU A 4 -7.84 12.48 -11.31
N GLU A 5 -8.94 13.11 -10.92
CA GLU A 5 -9.25 13.38 -9.50
C GLU A 5 -9.30 12.09 -8.67
N MET A 6 -9.86 11.02 -9.23
CA MET A 6 -9.90 9.70 -8.56
C MET A 6 -8.50 9.14 -8.36
N VAL A 7 -7.56 9.36 -9.30
CA VAL A 7 -6.17 8.94 -9.14
C VAL A 7 -5.53 9.64 -7.95
N HIS A 8 -5.65 10.97 -7.89
CA HIS A 8 -5.06 11.76 -6.80
C HIS A 8 -5.67 11.39 -5.44
N THR A 9 -6.99 11.19 -5.39
CA THR A 9 -7.67 10.75 -4.18
C THR A 9 -7.18 9.38 -3.72
N ALA A 10 -7.04 8.43 -4.64
CA ALA A 10 -6.57 7.08 -4.32
C ALA A 10 -5.13 7.09 -3.79
N LEU A 11 -4.24 7.83 -4.42
CA LEU A 11 -2.85 7.97 -3.97
C LEU A 11 -2.76 8.64 -2.59
N GLN A 12 -3.53 9.70 -2.37
CA GLN A 12 -3.56 10.39 -1.09
C GLN A 12 -4.11 9.49 0.02
N THR A 13 -5.18 8.77 -0.26
CA THR A 13 -5.77 7.80 0.68
C THR A 13 -4.76 6.74 1.09
N TRP A 14 -3.99 6.22 0.12
CA TRP A 14 -2.95 5.24 0.40
C TRP A 14 -1.90 5.81 1.37
N CYS A 15 -1.40 7.01 1.09
CA CYS A 15 -0.42 7.68 1.93
C CYS A 15 -0.95 7.95 3.35
N ASP A 16 -2.18 8.44 3.46
CA ASP A 16 -2.83 8.74 4.74
C ASP A 16 -3.02 7.48 5.58
N ASN A 17 -3.39 6.36 4.95
CA ASN A 17 -3.60 5.09 5.63
C ASN A 17 -2.30 4.54 6.24
N VAL A 18 -1.15 4.73 5.60
CA VAL A 18 0.14 4.31 6.18
C VAL A 18 0.39 5.04 7.49
N VAL A 19 0.21 6.35 7.51
CA VAL A 19 0.38 7.17 8.72
C VAL A 19 -0.60 6.73 9.81
N LYS A 20 -1.85 6.51 9.45
CA LYS A 20 -2.90 6.10 10.41
C LYS A 20 -2.62 4.75 11.07
N VAL A 21 -2.14 3.75 10.30
CA VAL A 21 -1.79 2.44 10.87
C VAL A 21 -0.72 2.57 11.94
N GLY A 22 0.36 3.31 11.65
CA GLY A 22 1.43 3.54 12.61
C GLY A 22 0.96 4.29 13.84
N LYS A 23 0.09 5.28 13.66
CA LYS A 23 -0.49 6.05 14.77
C LYS A 23 -1.39 5.20 15.66
N VAL A 24 -2.26 4.37 15.07
CA VAL A 24 -3.12 3.43 15.83
C VAL A 24 -2.24 2.51 16.66
N HIS A 25 -1.17 1.97 16.09
CA HIS A 25 -0.24 1.11 16.82
C HIS A 25 0.45 1.86 17.96
N ALA A 26 0.97 3.05 17.71
CA ALA A 26 1.68 3.85 18.72
C ALA A 26 0.78 4.25 19.90
N GLU A 27 -0.51 4.43 19.67
CA GLU A 27 -1.51 4.77 20.70
C GLU A 27 -2.07 3.55 21.42
N GLY A 28 -1.54 2.35 21.16
CA GLY A 28 -1.98 1.09 21.78
C GLY A 28 -3.28 0.51 21.22
N GLY A 29 -3.72 1.00 20.05
CA GLY A 29 -4.90 0.49 19.35
C GLY A 29 -4.63 -0.81 18.57
N ASP A 30 -5.68 -1.36 17.98
CA ASP A 30 -5.61 -2.58 17.19
C ASP A 30 -5.22 -2.28 15.73
N ALA A 31 -3.91 -2.17 15.48
CA ALA A 31 -3.38 -1.91 14.15
C ALA A 31 -3.71 -3.03 13.16
N LYS A 32 -3.81 -4.28 13.62
CA LYS A 32 -4.18 -5.42 12.78
C LYS A 32 -5.61 -5.28 12.27
N ALA A 33 -6.56 -5.00 13.16
CA ALA A 33 -7.97 -4.81 12.79
C ALA A 33 -8.14 -3.61 11.85
N PHE A 34 -7.46 -2.50 12.13
CA PHE A 34 -7.48 -1.33 11.27
C PHE A 34 -6.88 -1.61 9.88
N SER A 35 -5.74 -2.32 9.82
CA SER A 35 -5.12 -2.71 8.55
C SER A 35 -5.98 -3.65 7.73
N LEU A 36 -6.70 -4.56 8.39
CA LEU A 36 -7.63 -5.47 7.72
C LEU A 36 -8.79 -4.69 7.07
N GLN A 37 -9.31 -3.67 7.76
CA GLN A 37 -10.31 -2.77 7.22
C GLN A 37 -9.78 -2.01 6.00
N VAL A 38 -8.57 -1.47 6.07
CA VAL A 38 -7.92 -0.78 4.95
C VAL A 38 -7.77 -1.70 3.74
N LEU A 39 -7.34 -2.96 3.98
CA LEU A 39 -7.21 -3.94 2.90
C LEU A 39 -8.55 -4.24 2.24
N SER A 40 -9.62 -4.36 3.01
CA SER A 40 -10.96 -4.61 2.47
C SER A 40 -11.50 -3.42 1.68
N GLU A 41 -11.20 -2.19 2.10
CA GLU A 41 -11.71 -0.97 1.47
C GLU A 41 -10.88 -0.52 0.26
N SER A 42 -9.55 -0.71 0.30
CA SER A 42 -8.63 -0.12 -0.67
C SER A 42 -8.00 -1.13 -1.64
N TYR A 43 -8.04 -2.42 -1.33
CA TYR A 43 -7.52 -3.49 -2.17
C TYR A 43 -8.64 -4.46 -2.53
N ASP A 44 -8.60 -5.00 -3.73
CA ASP A 44 -9.70 -5.84 -4.26
C ASP A 44 -9.59 -7.32 -3.89
N TYR A 45 -8.98 -7.64 -2.75
CA TYR A 45 -8.80 -9.02 -2.29
C TYR A 45 -10.11 -9.78 -2.08
N ASP A 46 -11.20 -9.09 -1.75
CA ASP A 46 -12.50 -9.75 -1.56
C ASP A 46 -13.09 -10.31 -2.86
N ASN A 47 -12.62 -9.84 -4.01
CA ASN A 47 -13.03 -10.30 -5.34
C ASN A 47 -12.01 -11.23 -6.02
N GLY A 48 -10.91 -11.56 -5.35
CA GLY A 48 -9.88 -12.44 -5.89
C GLY A 48 -8.48 -12.06 -5.47
N HIS A 49 -7.50 -12.47 -6.27
CA HIS A 49 -6.12 -12.11 -6.04
C HIS A 49 -5.87 -10.64 -6.37
N VAL A 50 -4.92 -10.05 -5.65
CA VAL A 50 -4.32 -8.76 -5.99
C VAL A 50 -2.85 -9.01 -6.30
N LEU A 51 -2.35 -8.41 -7.37
CA LEU A 51 -0.95 -8.53 -7.77
C LEU A 51 -0.14 -7.56 -6.92
N PHE A 52 0.31 -8.02 -5.76
CA PHE A 52 1.03 -7.20 -4.80
C PHE A 52 2.46 -7.72 -4.59
N LYS A 53 3.43 -6.85 -4.88
CA LYS A 53 4.84 -7.04 -4.53
C LYS A 53 5.25 -5.91 -3.59
N PRO A 54 5.28 -6.17 -2.26
CA PRO A 54 5.76 -5.19 -1.28
C PRO A 54 7.23 -4.80 -1.48
N THR A 55 7.65 -3.70 -0.87
CA THR A 55 9.01 -3.17 -1.04
C THR A 55 10.09 -4.15 -0.57
N LEU A 56 9.90 -4.75 0.62
CA LEU A 56 10.98 -5.47 1.32
C LEU A 56 10.77 -6.98 1.36
N THR A 57 9.97 -7.52 0.47
CA THR A 57 9.79 -8.97 0.35
C THR A 57 10.83 -9.58 -0.56
N PHE A 58 11.16 -10.86 -0.33
CA PHE A 58 12.13 -11.61 -1.10
C PHE A 58 11.84 -13.10 -1.08
N GLY A 59 12.51 -13.86 -1.97
CA GLY A 59 12.41 -15.31 -2.01
C GLY A 59 11.05 -15.82 -2.45
N GLN A 60 10.59 -16.89 -1.82
CA GLN A 60 9.35 -17.57 -2.23
C GLN A 60 8.08 -16.77 -1.90
N GLN A 61 8.16 -15.86 -0.92
CA GLN A 61 7.03 -15.05 -0.48
C GLN A 61 7.14 -13.59 -0.97
N THR A 62 7.81 -13.37 -2.07
CA THR A 62 7.97 -12.05 -2.68
C THR A 62 6.63 -11.42 -3.05
N PHE A 63 5.72 -12.22 -3.63
CA PHE A 63 4.38 -11.76 -4.02
C PHE A 63 3.35 -12.11 -2.96
N ARG A 64 2.39 -11.22 -2.77
CA ARG A 64 1.35 -11.37 -1.74
C ARG A 64 -0.05 -11.34 -2.38
N PRO A 65 -0.46 -12.46 -3.02
CA PRO A 65 -1.72 -12.50 -3.76
C PRO A 65 -2.95 -12.60 -2.87
N THR A 66 -2.78 -12.84 -1.57
CA THR A 66 -3.90 -12.99 -0.61
C THR A 66 -3.91 -11.87 0.41
N LYS A 67 -5.09 -11.58 0.94
CA LYS A 67 -5.29 -10.59 2.01
C LYS A 67 -4.43 -10.91 3.24
N GLU A 68 -4.35 -12.18 3.62
CA GLU A 68 -3.54 -12.64 4.75
C GLU A 68 -2.06 -12.30 4.56
N GLY A 69 -1.51 -12.56 3.37
CA GLY A 69 -0.11 -12.24 3.06
C GLY A 69 0.18 -10.76 3.08
N ALA A 70 -0.76 -9.94 2.58
CA ALA A 70 -0.64 -8.49 2.62
C ALA A 70 -0.72 -7.94 4.05
N LEU A 71 -1.66 -8.46 4.85
CA LEU A 71 -1.81 -8.07 6.25
C LEU A 71 -0.54 -8.37 7.05
N SER A 72 0.04 -9.55 6.85
CA SER A 72 1.30 -9.93 7.51
C SER A 72 2.42 -8.94 7.20
N TYR A 73 2.57 -8.54 5.95
CA TYR A 73 3.58 -7.55 5.59
C TYR A 73 3.38 -6.22 6.32
N PHE A 74 2.13 -5.77 6.46
CA PHE A 74 1.82 -4.47 7.09
C PHE A 74 2.02 -4.46 8.60
N VAL A 75 1.65 -5.54 9.30
CA VAL A 75 1.65 -5.56 10.77
C VAL A 75 2.51 -6.65 11.41
N GLY A 76 3.06 -7.57 10.63
CA GLY A 76 3.88 -8.67 11.15
C GLY A 76 3.12 -9.66 12.02
N GLY A 77 3.88 -10.47 12.75
CA GLY A 77 3.31 -11.36 13.77
C GLY A 77 2.64 -12.64 13.25
N ASN A 78 2.75 -12.93 11.96
CA ASN A 78 2.22 -14.15 11.36
C ASN A 78 3.35 -15.16 11.12
N SER A 79 3.30 -16.32 11.80
CA SER A 79 4.35 -17.34 11.70
C SER A 79 4.49 -17.94 10.30
N ASP A 80 3.47 -17.85 9.44
CA ASP A 80 3.54 -18.29 8.06
C ASP A 80 4.39 -17.36 7.17
N TYR A 81 4.68 -16.15 7.67
CA TYR A 81 5.51 -15.14 7.01
C TYR A 81 6.57 -14.63 8.00
N PRO A 82 7.58 -15.48 8.32
CA PRO A 82 8.50 -15.21 9.44
C PRO A 82 9.43 -14.02 9.20
N ASP A 83 9.62 -13.59 7.95
CA ASP A 83 10.50 -12.46 7.61
C ASP A 83 9.78 -11.10 7.66
N ASP A 84 8.47 -11.08 7.92
CA ASP A 84 7.71 -9.83 7.99
C ASP A 84 7.90 -9.14 9.34
N ASN A 85 8.23 -7.85 9.30
CA ASN A 85 8.54 -7.04 10.48
C ASN A 85 7.49 -5.95 10.78
N GLY A 86 6.40 -5.90 10.00
CA GLY A 86 5.37 -4.90 10.21
C GLY A 86 5.76 -3.51 9.67
N PHE A 87 5.91 -3.40 8.36
CA PHE A 87 6.33 -2.16 7.70
C PHE A 87 5.52 -0.92 8.11
N LYS A 88 4.20 -1.07 8.27
CA LYS A 88 3.31 0.05 8.64
C LYS A 88 3.27 0.33 10.13
N LEU A 89 3.86 -0.52 10.96
CA LEU A 89 3.95 -0.30 12.40
C LEU A 89 5.04 0.71 12.78
N LYS A 90 6.01 0.94 11.89
CA LYS A 90 6.99 2.00 12.09
C LYS A 90 6.25 3.35 12.14
N PRO A 91 6.60 4.24 13.08
CA PRO A 91 5.92 5.52 13.22
C PRO A 91 6.34 6.48 12.09
N TRP A 92 5.72 6.32 10.94
CA TRP A 92 5.85 7.27 9.83
C TRP A 92 5.04 8.53 10.17
N VAL A 93 5.70 9.68 10.24
CA VAL A 93 5.04 10.94 10.59
C VAL A 93 4.49 11.66 9.38
N LYS A 94 5.08 11.41 8.20
CA LYS A 94 4.62 11.99 6.93
C LYS A 94 4.87 11.01 5.79
N VAL A 95 3.84 10.82 4.96
CA VAL A 95 3.92 9.99 3.74
C VAL A 95 3.25 10.79 2.62
N TRP A 96 3.95 10.95 1.49
CA TRP A 96 3.40 11.67 0.33
C TRP A 96 3.92 11.06 -0.98
N TYR A 97 3.23 11.37 -2.07
CA TYR A 97 3.63 10.93 -3.40
C TYR A 97 4.17 12.09 -4.24
N SER A 98 4.99 11.75 -5.22
CA SER A 98 5.54 12.69 -6.19
C SER A 98 5.83 11.99 -7.52
N LYS A 99 6.07 12.80 -8.56
CA LYS A 99 6.42 12.28 -9.90
C LYS A 99 5.37 11.32 -10.46
N GLU A 100 4.11 11.51 -10.07
CA GLU A 100 3.00 10.69 -10.55
C GLU A 100 2.73 10.95 -12.03
N ASP A 101 2.55 9.85 -12.75
CA ASP A 101 2.05 9.84 -14.11
C ASP A 101 1.09 8.66 -14.27
N PHE A 102 0.13 8.75 -15.14
CA PHE A 102 -0.91 7.75 -15.24
C PHE A 102 -1.56 7.68 -16.62
N ILE A 103 -2.10 6.50 -16.91
CA ILE A 103 -2.92 6.24 -18.10
C ILE A 103 -4.30 5.83 -17.61
N LEU A 104 -5.33 6.52 -18.09
CA LEU A 104 -6.73 6.17 -17.82
C LEU A 104 -7.25 5.28 -18.96
N HIS A 105 -7.83 4.14 -18.59
CA HIS A 105 -8.37 3.18 -19.54
C HIS A 105 -9.67 2.59 -19.00
N GLY A 106 -10.81 3.12 -19.44
CA GLY A 106 -12.13 2.69 -18.94
C GLY A 106 -12.24 2.88 -17.42
N ASP A 107 -12.45 1.79 -16.71
CA ASP A 107 -12.58 1.78 -15.25
C ASP A 107 -11.24 1.50 -14.55
N LEU A 108 -10.13 1.59 -15.28
CA LEU A 108 -8.79 1.38 -14.74
C LEU A 108 -7.95 2.65 -14.82
N ALA A 109 -7.09 2.82 -13.83
CA ALA A 109 -6.00 3.79 -13.85
C ALA A 109 -4.68 3.05 -13.61
N ILE A 110 -3.75 3.19 -14.53
CA ILE A 110 -2.41 2.61 -14.46
C ILE A 110 -1.48 3.73 -14.06
N VAL A 111 -0.81 3.61 -12.91
CA VAL A 111 -0.11 4.72 -12.25
C VAL A 111 1.31 4.31 -11.89
N GLN A 112 2.26 5.22 -12.13
CA GLN A 112 3.59 5.14 -11.53
C GLN A 112 3.87 6.41 -10.75
N CYS A 113 4.57 6.27 -9.63
CA CYS A 113 4.95 7.40 -8.79
C CYS A 113 6.09 7.03 -7.84
N ASN A 114 6.64 8.04 -7.19
CA ASN A 114 7.44 7.85 -5.98
C ASN A 114 6.55 8.06 -4.75
N VAL A 115 6.80 7.30 -3.68
CA VAL A 115 6.21 7.54 -2.38
C VAL A 115 7.33 7.76 -1.37
N HIS A 116 7.20 8.83 -0.61
CA HIS A 116 8.18 9.28 0.38
C HIS A 116 7.67 9.03 1.79
N PHE A 117 8.57 8.61 2.67
CA PHE A 117 8.26 8.32 4.07
C PHE A 117 9.25 9.07 4.96
N ILE A 118 8.74 9.83 5.93
CA ILE A 118 9.54 10.43 7.00
C ILE A 118 9.18 9.76 8.32
N GLY A 119 10.20 9.22 9.02
CA GLY A 119 10.07 8.67 10.36
C GLY A 119 10.18 9.73 11.45
N GLU A 120 9.88 9.37 12.70
CA GLU A 120 10.03 10.25 13.88
C GLU A 120 11.48 10.69 14.11
N ASP A 121 12.44 9.90 13.63
CA ASP A 121 13.88 10.18 13.71
C ASP A 121 14.37 11.08 12.56
N ASP A 122 13.47 11.73 11.83
CA ASP A 122 13.73 12.52 10.62
C ASP A 122 14.36 11.70 9.46
N SER A 123 14.39 10.37 9.56
CA SER A 123 14.80 9.52 8.44
C SER A 123 13.86 9.72 7.25
N HIS A 124 14.42 9.82 6.06
CA HIS A 124 13.66 9.98 4.82
C HIS A 124 14.04 8.87 3.86
N ILE A 125 13.08 8.07 3.49
CA ILE A 125 13.22 7.07 2.41
C ILE A 125 12.17 7.34 1.35
N PHE A 126 12.43 6.91 0.12
CA PHE A 126 11.40 6.87 -0.90
C PHE A 126 11.52 5.57 -1.69
N VAL A 127 10.41 5.20 -2.31
CA VAL A 127 10.28 3.98 -3.11
C VAL A 127 9.64 4.31 -4.45
N ASN A 128 9.90 3.45 -5.43
CA ASN A 128 9.22 3.52 -6.71
C ASN A 128 8.00 2.61 -6.64
N LYS A 129 6.86 3.10 -7.10
CA LYS A 129 5.60 2.33 -7.08
C LYS A 129 4.94 2.31 -8.45
N SER A 130 4.30 1.17 -8.72
CA SER A 130 3.33 1.03 -9.79
C SER A 130 2.02 0.53 -9.20
N PHE A 131 0.92 1.16 -9.58
CA PHE A 131 -0.42 0.76 -9.18
C PHE A 131 -1.30 0.55 -10.40
N VAL A 132 -2.24 -0.39 -10.30
CA VAL A 132 -3.44 -0.36 -11.10
C VAL A 132 -4.62 -0.23 -10.15
N PHE A 133 -5.36 0.87 -10.28
CA PHE A 133 -6.60 1.11 -9.58
C PHE A 133 -7.78 0.73 -10.47
N LYS A 134 -8.81 0.17 -9.85
CA LYS A 134 -10.05 -0.21 -10.51
C LYS A 134 -11.22 0.54 -9.88
N LEU A 135 -12.04 1.15 -10.71
CA LEU A 135 -13.34 1.67 -10.30
C LEU A 135 -14.34 0.52 -10.30
N CYS A 136 -14.79 0.13 -9.11
CA CYS A 136 -15.72 -0.97 -8.91
C CYS A 136 -17.17 -0.55 -9.15
N ASP A 137 -18.07 -1.53 -9.33
CA ASP A 137 -19.50 -1.28 -9.61
C ASP A 137 -20.20 -0.51 -8.51
N ASP A 138 -19.72 -0.63 -7.26
CA ASP A 138 -20.24 0.11 -6.11
C ASP A 138 -19.71 1.54 -5.98
N GLY A 139 -18.90 1.98 -6.95
CA GLY A 139 -18.28 3.31 -6.98
C GLY A 139 -16.98 3.42 -6.17
N LYS A 140 -16.54 2.36 -5.49
CA LYS A 140 -15.27 2.34 -4.75
C LYS A 140 -14.10 2.16 -5.70
N VAL A 141 -12.98 2.78 -5.36
CA VAL A 141 -11.70 2.61 -6.06
C VAL A 141 -10.84 1.65 -5.26
N LYS A 142 -10.41 0.56 -5.89
CA LYS A 142 -9.61 -0.48 -5.25
C LYS A 142 -8.37 -0.82 -6.05
N ILE A 143 -7.32 -1.22 -5.37
CA ILE A 143 -6.04 -1.64 -5.94
C ILE A 143 -6.14 -3.08 -6.42
N ILE A 144 -5.76 -3.34 -7.67
CA ILE A 144 -5.63 -4.70 -8.21
C ILE A 144 -4.18 -5.06 -8.55
N LEU A 145 -3.30 -4.06 -8.66
CA LEU A 145 -1.85 -4.24 -8.75
C LEU A 145 -1.15 -3.16 -7.92
N HIS A 146 -0.18 -3.59 -7.13
CA HIS A 146 0.68 -2.70 -6.35
C HIS A 146 2.08 -3.30 -6.32
N GLN A 147 3.01 -2.66 -7.00
CA GLN A 147 4.42 -3.05 -6.95
C GLN A 147 5.25 -1.92 -6.38
N SER A 148 6.13 -2.27 -5.46
CA SER A 148 7.01 -1.33 -4.78
C SER A 148 8.44 -1.86 -4.75
N SER A 149 9.40 -0.98 -5.00
CA SER A 149 10.82 -1.32 -4.96
C SER A 149 11.63 -0.13 -4.48
N LEU A 150 12.78 -0.44 -3.86
CA LEU A 150 13.79 0.58 -3.59
C LEU A 150 14.35 1.08 -4.93
N PRO A 151 14.72 2.37 -5.02
CA PRO A 151 15.41 2.87 -6.21
C PRO A 151 16.74 2.13 -6.41
N TYR A 152 17.08 1.86 -7.66
CA TYR A 152 18.38 1.30 -7.98
C TYR A 152 19.50 2.26 -7.56
N GLN A 153 20.54 1.73 -6.96
CA GLN A 153 21.74 2.47 -6.56
C GLN A 153 22.92 1.94 -7.40
N PRO A 154 23.44 2.73 -8.39
CA PRO A 154 24.55 2.30 -9.22
C PRO A 154 25.87 2.22 -8.47
#